data_d17ae1d57cab9a09d175c04ff96d4f9d
#
_entry.id   d17ae1d57cab9a09d175c04ff96d4f9d
#
_cell.length_a   1.000
_cell.length_b   1.000
_cell.length_c   1.000
_cell.angle_alpha   90.00
_cell.angle_beta   90.00
_cell.angle_gamma   90.00
#
_symmetry.space_group_name_H-M   'P 1'
#
loop_
_entity.id
_entity.type
_entity.pdbx_description
1 polymer ?
#
loop_
_entity_poly.entity_id
_entity_poly.type
_entity_poly.pdbx_seq_one_letter_code
_entity_poly.pdbx_strand_id
1 'polypeptide(L)'
;MANGFGGGEVHIAWGPFLLALVVIVVVPGPDFVLVTRSAASGRRWGWLAAAGVTCGLVLHATAATLGLSALLAAVPAALLAVKVAGVGYLVWMGLQILRHSGAALAEPGSVPELVSGRSVFLRGLLTDVLNPKVMLTFLTLLPQAMDPAGEPIRQAALLSAVAVGAFAVWWLVVVPSVRKLSALLAAPRRRVVFERCCGGALLVLATSIAAT
;
A
#
# COMPACT_ATOMS: atom_id res chain seq x y z
N MET A 1 -24.25 -37.12 -24.94
CA MET A 1 -24.32 -36.09 -23.88
C MET A 1 -22.96 -36.03 -23.22
N ALA A 2 -22.11 -35.15 -23.67
CA ALA A 2 -20.75 -34.95 -23.12
C ALA A 2 -20.72 -33.59 -22.48
N ASN A 3 -20.46 -33.59 -21.17
CA ASN A 3 -20.37 -32.42 -20.32
C ASN A 3 -19.18 -31.52 -20.74
N GLY A 4 -19.48 -30.43 -21.40
CA GLY A 4 -18.56 -29.35 -21.60
C GLY A 4 -18.50 -28.42 -20.37
N PHE A 5 -17.91 -28.86 -19.28
CA PHE A 5 -17.40 -27.91 -18.26
C PHE A 5 -16.06 -27.36 -18.77
N GLY A 6 -16.12 -26.40 -19.68
CA GLY A 6 -15.00 -25.51 -19.96
C GLY A 6 -14.80 -24.60 -18.75
N GLY A 7 -14.12 -25.10 -17.73
CA GLY A 7 -13.56 -24.27 -16.67
C GLY A 7 -12.45 -23.42 -17.29
N GLY A 8 -12.78 -22.24 -17.80
CA GLY A 8 -11.78 -21.25 -18.18
C GLY A 8 -10.92 -21.00 -16.96
N GLU A 9 -9.62 -21.29 -17.06
CA GLU A 9 -8.67 -20.97 -16.01
C GLU A 9 -8.70 -19.45 -15.80
N VAL A 10 -9.05 -19.04 -14.58
CA VAL A 10 -9.06 -17.62 -14.20
C VAL A 10 -7.63 -17.14 -14.12
N HIS A 11 -7.22 -16.30 -15.05
CA HIS A 11 -5.86 -15.80 -15.16
C HIS A 11 -5.66 -14.46 -14.45
N ILE A 12 -5.45 -14.49 -13.13
CA ILE A 12 -5.03 -13.31 -12.38
C ILE A 12 -3.60 -12.93 -12.84
N ALA A 13 -3.38 -11.63 -13.09
CA ALA A 13 -2.07 -11.08 -13.49
C ALA A 13 -1.11 -10.95 -12.28
N TRP A 14 -0.71 -12.10 -11.70
CA TRP A 14 0.10 -12.14 -10.47
C TRP A 14 1.45 -11.43 -10.59
N GLY A 15 2.16 -11.56 -11.70
CA GLY A 15 3.48 -10.98 -11.89
C GLY A 15 3.46 -9.45 -11.74
N PRO A 16 2.72 -8.73 -12.58
CA PRO A 16 2.56 -7.29 -12.48
C PRO A 16 1.99 -6.84 -11.11
N PHE A 17 1.01 -7.59 -10.57
CA PHE A 17 0.42 -7.28 -9.27
C PHE A 17 1.45 -7.33 -8.14
N LEU A 18 2.21 -8.42 -8.01
CA LEU A 18 3.18 -8.58 -6.95
C LEU A 18 4.34 -7.59 -7.09
N LEU A 19 4.80 -7.31 -8.31
CA LEU A 19 5.82 -6.30 -8.56
C LEU A 19 5.34 -4.91 -8.09
N ALA A 20 4.14 -4.53 -8.50
CA ALA A 20 3.54 -3.26 -8.10
C ALA A 20 3.35 -3.18 -6.58
N LEU A 21 2.85 -4.25 -5.97
CA LEU A 21 2.62 -4.34 -4.53
C LEU A 21 3.93 -4.17 -3.75
N VAL A 22 5.02 -4.84 -4.15
CA VAL A 22 6.34 -4.69 -3.50
C VAL A 22 6.83 -3.26 -3.58
N VAL A 23 6.73 -2.61 -4.74
CA VAL A 23 7.10 -1.20 -4.91
C VAL A 23 6.31 -0.32 -3.95
N ILE A 24 4.98 -0.48 -3.92
CA ILE A 24 4.08 0.34 -3.10
C ILE A 24 4.34 0.11 -1.59
N VAL A 25 4.56 -1.13 -1.17
CA VAL A 25 4.84 -1.47 0.24
C VAL A 25 6.14 -0.83 0.72
N VAL A 26 7.19 -0.86 -0.12
CA VAL A 26 8.51 -0.33 0.24
C VAL A 26 8.56 1.20 0.23
N VAL A 27 7.76 1.85 -0.64
CA VAL A 27 7.70 3.32 -0.71
C VAL A 27 7.21 3.90 0.61
N PRO A 28 8.02 4.76 1.28
CA PRO A 28 7.64 5.33 2.55
C PRO A 28 6.45 6.28 2.39
N GLY A 29 5.41 6.04 3.18
CA GLY A 29 4.21 6.87 3.28
C GLY A 29 3.94 7.30 4.72
N PRO A 30 2.78 7.93 4.99
CA PRO A 30 2.38 8.34 6.34
C PRO A 30 2.41 7.20 7.36
N ASP A 31 1.97 6.01 6.97
CA ASP A 31 1.97 4.81 7.82
C ASP A 31 3.38 4.39 8.22
N PHE A 32 4.30 4.41 7.25
CA PHE A 32 5.70 4.10 7.50
C PHE A 32 6.32 5.08 8.50
N VAL A 33 6.06 6.37 8.34
CA VAL A 33 6.56 7.42 9.25
C VAL A 33 5.98 7.22 10.65
N LEU A 34 4.69 6.95 10.78
CA LEU A 34 4.04 6.75 12.07
C LEU A 34 4.58 5.51 12.78
N VAL A 35 4.64 4.36 12.08
CA VAL A 35 5.09 3.09 12.66
C VAL A 35 6.56 3.15 13.05
N THR A 36 7.42 3.72 12.21
CA THR A 36 8.86 3.85 12.50
C THR A 36 9.13 4.80 13.68
N ARG A 37 8.42 5.93 13.78
CA ARG A 37 8.51 6.84 14.93
C ARG A 37 8.04 6.15 16.21
N SER A 38 6.90 5.46 16.16
CA SER A 38 6.39 4.72 17.31
C SER A 38 7.37 3.62 17.74
N ALA A 39 7.95 2.89 16.79
CA ALA A 39 8.93 1.85 17.08
C ALA A 39 10.28 2.40 17.60
N ALA A 40 10.69 3.60 17.20
CA ALA A 40 11.86 4.29 17.74
C ALA A 40 11.68 4.65 19.22
N SER A 41 10.46 5.00 19.65
CA SER A 41 10.13 5.25 21.06
C SER A 41 9.98 3.95 21.88
N GLY A 42 9.83 2.80 21.22
CA GLY A 42 9.77 1.49 21.85
C GLY A 42 9.07 0.45 20.97
N ARG A 43 9.58 -0.78 20.92
CA ARG A 43 9.04 -1.85 20.06
C ARG A 43 7.52 -2.07 20.25
N ARG A 44 7.05 -2.02 21.50
CA ARG A 44 5.62 -2.16 21.81
C ARG A 44 4.77 -1.13 21.07
N TRP A 45 5.21 0.12 21.04
CA TRP A 45 4.50 1.20 20.37
C TRP A 45 4.50 1.02 18.86
N GLY A 46 5.62 0.55 18.30
CA GLY A 46 5.68 0.18 16.89
C GLY A 46 4.67 -0.90 16.51
N TRP A 47 4.55 -1.96 17.32
CA TRP A 47 3.58 -3.02 17.08
C TRP A 47 2.12 -2.56 17.21
N LEU A 48 1.82 -1.70 18.17
CA LEU A 48 0.48 -1.14 18.31
C LEU A 48 0.11 -0.23 17.13
N ALA A 49 1.05 0.59 16.66
CA ALA A 49 0.84 1.41 15.47
C ALA A 49 0.65 0.54 14.22
N ALA A 50 1.51 -0.47 14.02
CA ALA A 50 1.41 -1.42 12.91
C ALA A 50 0.10 -2.22 12.93
N ALA A 51 -0.37 -2.63 14.10
CA ALA A 51 -1.67 -3.29 14.26
C ALA A 51 -2.82 -2.35 13.86
N GLY A 52 -2.79 -1.08 14.26
CA GLY A 52 -3.77 -0.08 13.83
C GLY A 52 -3.78 0.10 12.31
N VAL A 53 -2.61 0.28 11.69
CA VAL A 53 -2.45 0.37 10.24
C VAL A 53 -3.00 -0.88 9.55
N THR A 54 -2.66 -2.07 10.03
CA THR A 54 -3.15 -3.33 9.44
C THR A 54 -4.68 -3.45 9.54
N CYS A 55 -5.29 -2.98 10.63
CA CYS A 55 -6.75 -2.90 10.73
C CYS A 55 -7.34 -1.95 9.67
N GLY A 56 -6.71 -0.80 9.43
CA GLY A 56 -7.12 0.11 8.35
C GLY A 56 -7.01 -0.53 6.96
N LEU A 57 -5.90 -1.24 6.70
CA LEU A 57 -5.74 -2.03 5.48
C LEU A 57 -6.88 -3.05 5.28
N VAL A 58 -7.30 -3.74 6.35
CA VAL A 58 -8.43 -4.69 6.29
C VAL A 58 -9.73 -3.96 5.95
N LEU A 59 -9.96 -2.75 6.48
CA LEU A 59 -11.12 -1.94 6.11
C LEU A 59 -11.10 -1.56 4.63
N HIS A 60 -9.95 -1.10 4.10
CA HIS A 60 -9.78 -0.82 2.67
C HIS A 60 -9.98 -2.07 1.81
N ALA A 61 -9.41 -3.21 2.22
CA ALA A 61 -9.58 -4.50 1.55
C ALA A 61 -11.05 -4.93 1.47
N THR A 62 -11.79 -4.77 2.58
CA THR A 62 -13.22 -5.09 2.65
C THR A 62 -14.02 -4.15 1.75
N ALA A 63 -13.76 -2.84 1.85
CA ALA A 63 -14.43 -1.83 1.03
C ALA A 63 -14.15 -2.06 -0.47
N ALA A 64 -12.91 -2.36 -0.85
CA ALA A 64 -12.53 -2.65 -2.22
C ALA A 64 -13.20 -3.96 -2.72
N THR A 65 -13.20 -5.02 -1.93
CA THR A 65 -13.82 -6.29 -2.30
C THR A 65 -15.33 -6.14 -2.56
N LEU A 66 -16.03 -5.44 -1.70
CA LEU A 66 -17.47 -5.23 -1.81
C LEU A 66 -17.82 -4.13 -2.82
N GLY A 67 -17.14 -2.98 -2.71
CA GLY A 67 -17.45 -1.80 -3.51
C GLY A 67 -16.95 -1.90 -4.95
N LEU A 68 -15.76 -2.43 -5.18
CA LEU A 68 -15.22 -2.59 -6.52
C LEU A 68 -16.02 -3.61 -7.33
N SER A 69 -16.38 -4.73 -6.71
CA SER A 69 -17.20 -5.77 -7.38
C SER A 69 -18.57 -5.22 -7.78
N ALA A 70 -19.21 -4.42 -6.92
CA ALA A 70 -20.46 -3.75 -7.24
C ALA A 70 -20.29 -2.70 -8.36
N LEU A 71 -19.20 -1.93 -8.33
CA LEU A 71 -18.91 -0.92 -9.35
C LEU A 71 -18.67 -1.55 -10.73
N LEU A 72 -17.90 -2.63 -10.79
CA LEU A 72 -17.62 -3.37 -12.03
C LEU A 72 -18.90 -3.96 -12.64
N ALA A 73 -19.80 -4.46 -11.80
CA ALA A 73 -21.09 -4.99 -12.24
C ALA A 73 -22.03 -3.90 -12.77
N ALA A 74 -21.99 -2.69 -12.16
CA ALA A 74 -22.90 -1.61 -12.48
C ALA A 74 -22.43 -0.71 -13.65
N VAL A 75 -21.12 -0.42 -13.73
CA VAL A 75 -20.57 0.56 -14.68
C VAL A 75 -19.19 0.10 -15.20
N PRO A 76 -19.13 -0.69 -16.26
CA PRO A 76 -17.85 -1.14 -16.83
C PRO A 76 -16.89 -0.01 -17.21
N ALA A 77 -17.42 1.15 -17.65
CA ALA A 77 -16.61 2.34 -17.96
C ALA A 77 -15.91 2.96 -16.74
N ALA A 78 -16.38 2.66 -15.51
CA ALA A 78 -15.74 3.14 -14.29
C ALA A 78 -14.32 2.61 -14.10
N LEU A 79 -14.01 1.44 -14.68
CA LEU A 79 -12.65 0.89 -14.67
C LEU A 79 -11.63 1.84 -15.30
N LEU A 80 -11.97 2.42 -16.45
CA LEU A 80 -11.07 3.37 -17.12
C LEU A 80 -10.85 4.61 -16.25
N ALA A 81 -11.89 5.15 -15.64
CA ALA A 81 -11.78 6.31 -14.75
C ALA A 81 -10.89 6.00 -13.54
N VAL A 82 -11.09 4.84 -12.91
CA VAL A 82 -10.27 4.37 -11.77
C VAL A 82 -8.82 4.16 -12.20
N LYS A 83 -8.57 3.56 -13.37
CA LYS A 83 -7.23 3.38 -13.93
C LYS A 83 -6.52 4.71 -14.16
N VAL A 84 -7.17 5.66 -14.83
CA VAL A 84 -6.61 7.00 -15.11
C VAL A 84 -6.30 7.74 -13.81
N ALA A 85 -7.23 7.75 -12.85
CA ALA A 85 -7.04 8.36 -11.54
C ALA A 85 -5.85 7.73 -10.79
N GLY A 86 -5.71 6.41 -10.83
CA GLY A 86 -4.62 5.69 -10.18
C GLY A 86 -3.26 5.96 -10.80
N VAL A 87 -3.16 5.95 -12.13
CA VAL A 87 -1.94 6.32 -12.85
C VAL A 87 -1.56 7.76 -12.50
N GLY A 88 -2.51 8.70 -12.57
CA GLY A 88 -2.28 10.10 -12.21
C GLY A 88 -1.77 10.26 -10.78
N TYR A 89 -2.33 9.51 -9.84
CA TYR A 89 -1.88 9.52 -8.44
C TYR A 89 -0.48 8.94 -8.25
N LEU A 90 -0.15 7.82 -8.90
CA LEU A 90 1.19 7.23 -8.83
C LEU A 90 2.25 8.17 -9.41
N VAL A 91 1.93 8.84 -10.53
CA VAL A 91 2.80 9.87 -11.10
C VAL A 91 2.99 11.02 -10.13
N TRP A 92 1.89 11.56 -9.58
CA TRP A 92 1.94 12.65 -8.61
C TRP A 92 2.79 12.27 -7.39
N MET A 93 2.58 11.11 -6.80
CA MET A 93 3.32 10.61 -5.64
C MET A 93 4.80 10.41 -5.95
N GLY A 94 5.12 9.80 -7.10
CA GLY A 94 6.50 9.62 -7.56
C GLY A 94 7.22 10.96 -7.71
N LEU A 95 6.58 11.94 -8.35
CA LEU A 95 7.12 13.31 -8.51
C LEU A 95 7.28 14.02 -7.16
N GLN A 96 6.34 13.88 -6.25
CA GLN A 96 6.43 14.44 -4.89
C GLN A 96 7.65 13.89 -4.13
N ILE A 97 7.86 12.59 -4.19
CA ILE A 97 9.04 11.96 -3.57
C ILE A 97 10.33 12.48 -4.18
N LEU A 98 10.40 12.60 -5.52
CA LEU A 98 11.58 13.09 -6.22
C LEU A 98 11.87 14.57 -5.90
N ARG A 99 10.83 15.42 -5.84
CA ARG A 99 10.96 16.85 -5.53
C ARG A 99 11.39 17.11 -4.09
N HIS A 100 10.90 16.31 -3.15
CA HIS A 100 11.20 16.48 -1.72
C HIS A 100 12.30 15.52 -1.22
N SER A 101 12.98 14.83 -2.14
CA SER A 101 14.09 13.95 -1.78
C SER A 101 15.19 14.75 -1.08
N GLY A 102 15.54 14.33 0.15
CA GLY A 102 16.53 15.02 0.99
C GLY A 102 15.97 16.06 1.97
N ALA A 103 14.69 16.41 1.91
CA ALA A 103 14.07 17.21 2.97
C ALA A 103 14.16 16.47 4.32
N ALA A 104 14.57 17.16 5.39
CA ALA A 104 14.75 16.52 6.69
C ALA A 104 13.47 15.77 7.11
N LEU A 105 13.60 14.48 7.47
CA LEU A 105 12.53 13.84 8.23
C LEU A 105 12.39 14.72 9.49
N ALA A 106 11.19 15.20 9.75
CA ALA A 106 10.94 15.88 10.99
C ALA A 106 11.52 15.02 12.12
N GLU A 107 12.31 15.67 13.01
CA GLU A 107 12.98 14.98 14.10
C GLU A 107 12.05 13.98 14.79
N PRO A 108 12.55 12.84 15.27
CA PRO A 108 11.73 11.91 16.05
C PRO A 108 11.17 12.69 17.24
N GLY A 109 9.97 13.25 17.07
CA GLY A 109 9.27 13.87 18.18
C GLY A 109 9.11 12.80 19.24
N SER A 110 9.58 13.05 20.46
CA SER A 110 9.31 12.22 21.61
C SER A 110 7.80 11.98 21.66
N VAL A 111 7.40 10.72 21.62
CA VAL A 111 6.00 10.38 21.95
C VAL A 111 5.79 10.90 23.37
N PRO A 112 4.78 11.76 23.63
CA PRO A 112 4.55 12.26 24.95
C PRO A 112 4.43 11.09 25.94
N GLU A 113 5.06 11.19 27.08
CA GLU A 113 5.21 10.13 28.10
C GLU A 113 3.88 9.54 28.61
N LEU A 114 2.75 10.16 28.27
CA LEU A 114 1.40 9.78 28.69
C LEU A 114 0.50 9.22 27.57
N VAL A 115 1.08 8.65 26.50
CA VAL A 115 0.25 8.12 25.41
C VAL A 115 -0.21 6.69 25.72
N SER A 116 -1.53 6.48 25.78
CA SER A 116 -2.12 5.15 25.97
C SER A 116 -1.92 4.28 24.73
N GLY A 117 -1.81 2.94 24.91
CA GLY A 117 -1.69 2.00 23.79
C GLY A 117 -2.87 2.11 22.82
N ARG A 118 -4.09 2.39 23.33
CA ARG A 118 -5.28 2.66 22.53
C ARG A 118 -5.09 3.88 21.61
N SER A 119 -4.48 4.95 22.11
CA SER A 119 -4.24 6.15 21.31
C SER A 119 -3.25 5.88 20.17
N VAL A 120 -2.20 5.09 20.40
CA VAL A 120 -1.23 4.71 19.36
C VAL A 120 -1.88 3.84 18.29
N PHE A 121 -2.67 2.85 18.70
CA PHE A 121 -3.44 2.00 17.77
C PHE A 121 -4.41 2.82 16.92
N LEU A 122 -5.22 3.69 17.55
CA LEU A 122 -6.19 4.52 16.83
C LEU A 122 -5.51 5.50 15.87
N ARG A 123 -4.35 6.06 16.23
CA ARG A 123 -3.56 6.86 15.29
C ARG A 123 -3.11 6.04 14.08
N GLY A 124 -2.66 4.80 14.28
CA GLY A 124 -2.32 3.89 13.18
C GLY A 124 -3.52 3.65 12.27
N LEU A 125 -4.65 3.27 12.85
CA LEU A 125 -5.90 3.03 12.13
C LEU A 125 -6.34 4.25 11.32
N LEU A 126 -6.42 5.42 11.94
CA LEU A 126 -6.87 6.64 11.27
C LEU A 126 -5.87 7.10 10.20
N THR A 127 -4.57 6.97 10.45
CA THR A 127 -3.55 7.31 9.46
C THR A 127 -3.73 6.47 8.21
N ASP A 128 -3.96 5.17 8.33
CA ASP A 128 -4.15 4.28 7.20
C ASP A 128 -5.50 4.52 6.49
N VAL A 129 -6.59 4.60 7.24
CA VAL A 129 -7.94 4.83 6.66
C VAL A 129 -8.01 6.14 5.88
N LEU A 130 -7.32 7.18 6.35
CA LEU A 130 -7.24 8.48 5.68
C LEU A 130 -6.08 8.58 4.69
N ASN A 131 -5.33 7.50 4.48
CA ASN A 131 -4.18 7.49 3.60
C ASN A 131 -4.60 7.32 2.14
N PRO A 132 -4.51 8.37 1.31
CA PRO A 132 -4.90 8.27 -0.10
C PRO A 132 -4.03 7.27 -0.88
N LYS A 133 -2.78 7.04 -0.45
CA LYS A 133 -1.91 6.03 -1.05
C LYS A 133 -2.52 4.64 -0.94
N VAL A 134 -3.00 4.27 0.25
CA VAL A 134 -3.61 2.95 0.49
C VAL A 134 -4.92 2.82 -0.25
N MET A 135 -5.81 3.80 -0.09
CA MET A 135 -7.11 3.80 -0.76
C MET A 135 -6.97 3.62 -2.28
N LEU A 136 -6.11 4.42 -2.91
CA LEU A 136 -5.90 4.36 -4.36
C LEU A 136 -5.16 3.08 -4.78
N THR A 137 -4.29 2.52 -3.94
CA THR A 137 -3.67 1.21 -4.20
C THR A 137 -4.73 0.13 -4.38
N PHE A 138 -5.68 0.03 -3.46
CA PHE A 138 -6.75 -0.97 -3.57
C PHE A 138 -7.66 -0.69 -4.76
N LEU A 139 -8.05 0.55 -4.99
CA LEU A 139 -8.95 0.92 -6.09
C LEU A 139 -8.32 0.73 -7.48
N THR A 140 -7.00 0.86 -7.62
CA THR A 140 -6.35 0.82 -8.93
C THR A 140 -5.62 -0.48 -9.20
N LEU A 141 -4.95 -1.06 -8.21
CA LEU A 141 -4.12 -2.24 -8.41
C LEU A 141 -4.97 -3.52 -8.54
N LEU A 142 -6.05 -3.64 -7.76
CA LEU A 142 -6.89 -4.83 -7.81
C LEU A 142 -7.55 -5.03 -9.17
N PRO A 143 -8.29 -4.04 -9.74
CA PRO A 143 -8.98 -4.23 -11.02
C PRO A 143 -8.03 -4.59 -12.15
N GLN A 144 -6.81 -4.05 -12.12
CA GLN A 144 -5.82 -4.29 -13.16
C GLN A 144 -5.22 -5.71 -13.13
N ALA A 145 -5.28 -6.36 -11.97
CA ALA A 145 -4.81 -7.73 -11.80
C ALA A 145 -5.91 -8.77 -12.02
N MET A 146 -7.19 -8.36 -12.04
CA MET A 146 -8.33 -9.24 -12.15
C MET A 146 -8.56 -9.67 -13.62
N ASP A 147 -8.97 -10.92 -13.78
CA ASP A 147 -9.46 -11.45 -15.05
C ASP A 147 -10.94 -11.02 -15.24
N PRO A 148 -11.28 -10.33 -16.35
CA PRO A 148 -12.67 -9.95 -16.64
C PRO A 148 -13.63 -11.13 -16.74
N ALA A 149 -13.15 -12.34 -17.06
CA ALA A 149 -13.96 -13.55 -17.16
C ALA A 149 -14.16 -14.25 -15.81
N GLY A 150 -13.44 -13.85 -14.77
CA GLY A 150 -13.50 -14.48 -13.46
C GLY A 150 -14.52 -13.84 -12.52
N GLU A 151 -14.78 -14.50 -11.40
CA GLU A 151 -15.69 -14.00 -10.37
C GLU A 151 -15.08 -12.80 -9.61
N PRO A 152 -15.66 -11.57 -9.71
CA PRO A 152 -15.01 -10.36 -9.22
C PRO A 152 -14.77 -10.36 -7.71
N ILE A 153 -15.76 -10.80 -6.92
CA ILE A 153 -15.67 -10.81 -5.44
C ILE A 153 -14.54 -11.71 -4.97
N ARG A 154 -14.44 -12.91 -5.53
CA ARG A 154 -13.42 -13.89 -5.15
C ARG A 154 -12.03 -13.41 -5.51
N GLN A 155 -11.83 -12.85 -6.69
CA GLN A 155 -10.55 -12.30 -7.12
C GLN A 155 -10.14 -11.09 -6.26
N ALA A 156 -11.06 -10.15 -6.04
CA ALA A 156 -10.81 -8.98 -5.20
C ALA A 156 -10.47 -9.38 -3.76
N ALA A 157 -11.18 -10.36 -3.17
CA ALA A 157 -10.88 -10.86 -1.83
C ALA A 157 -9.49 -11.50 -1.76
N LEU A 158 -9.14 -12.33 -2.75
CA LEU A 158 -7.83 -13.00 -2.80
C LEU A 158 -6.68 -11.99 -2.94
N LEU A 159 -6.78 -11.07 -3.91
CA LEU A 159 -5.78 -10.02 -4.13
C LEU A 159 -5.65 -9.10 -2.92
N SER A 160 -6.77 -8.74 -2.29
CA SER A 160 -6.80 -7.95 -1.06
C SER A 160 -6.12 -8.68 0.10
N ALA A 161 -6.39 -9.97 0.28
CA ALA A 161 -5.74 -10.76 1.33
C ALA A 161 -4.22 -10.84 1.14
N VAL A 162 -3.76 -11.02 -0.11
CA VAL A 162 -2.33 -10.99 -0.44
C VAL A 162 -1.73 -9.61 -0.15
N ALA A 163 -2.43 -8.52 -0.50
CA ALA A 163 -1.96 -7.16 -0.22
C ALA A 163 -1.83 -6.92 1.30
N VAL A 164 -2.87 -7.23 2.08
CA VAL A 164 -2.84 -7.10 3.55
C VAL A 164 -1.72 -7.95 4.15
N GLY A 165 -1.56 -9.19 3.68
CA GLY A 165 -0.50 -10.09 4.10
C GLY A 165 0.91 -9.52 3.83
N ALA A 166 1.13 -8.96 2.64
CA ALA A 166 2.40 -8.33 2.28
C ALA A 166 2.74 -7.14 3.19
N PHE A 167 1.78 -6.26 3.48
CA PHE A 167 1.97 -5.16 4.43
C PHE A 167 2.22 -5.68 5.85
N ALA A 168 1.48 -6.70 6.30
CA ALA A 168 1.72 -7.30 7.61
C ALA A 168 3.14 -7.88 7.73
N VAL A 169 3.59 -8.62 6.72
CA VAL A 169 4.97 -9.14 6.66
C VAL A 169 5.98 -7.98 6.64
N TRP A 170 5.70 -6.89 5.94
CA TRP A 170 6.55 -5.71 5.93
C TRP A 170 6.72 -5.12 7.34
N TRP A 171 5.65 -5.04 8.13
CA TRP A 171 5.75 -4.57 9.52
C TRP A 171 6.55 -5.52 10.40
N LEU A 172 6.50 -6.85 10.16
CA LEU A 172 7.34 -7.82 10.87
C LEU A 172 8.84 -7.57 10.61
N VAL A 173 9.19 -6.99 9.48
CA VAL A 173 10.58 -6.62 9.15
C VAL A 173 10.93 -5.23 9.67
N VAL A 174 10.07 -4.24 9.45
CA VAL A 174 10.37 -2.83 9.76
C VAL A 174 10.44 -2.57 11.26
N VAL A 175 9.46 -3.03 12.05
CA VAL A 175 9.40 -2.73 13.50
C VAL A 175 10.65 -3.20 14.26
N PRO A 176 11.13 -4.46 14.09
CA PRO A 176 12.36 -4.87 14.77
C PRO A 176 13.62 -4.24 14.19
N SER A 177 13.58 -3.80 12.92
CA SER A 177 14.73 -3.25 12.20
C SER A 177 14.85 -1.73 12.30
N VAL A 178 13.93 -1.05 12.98
CA VAL A 178 13.84 0.42 12.97
C VAL A 178 15.14 1.11 13.35
N ARG A 179 15.89 0.60 14.34
CA ARG A 179 17.18 1.18 14.75
C ARG A 179 18.24 1.10 13.64
N LYS A 180 18.32 -0.05 12.95
CA LYS A 180 19.24 -0.24 11.81
C LYS A 180 18.82 0.62 10.62
N LEU A 181 17.53 0.64 10.33
CA LEU A 181 16.95 1.43 9.25
C LEU A 181 17.16 2.93 9.47
N SER A 182 16.91 3.43 10.67
CA SER A 182 17.17 4.83 11.03
C SER A 182 18.66 5.18 10.92
N ALA A 183 19.55 4.30 11.35
CA ALA A 183 20.99 4.50 11.20
C ALA A 183 21.46 4.50 9.73
N LEU A 184 20.87 3.65 8.90
CA LEU A 184 21.15 3.62 7.45
C LEU A 184 20.67 4.89 6.76
N LEU A 185 19.48 5.37 7.10
CA LEU A 185 18.85 6.56 6.50
C LEU A 185 19.30 7.88 7.18
N ALA A 186 20.07 7.84 8.27
CA ALA A 186 20.66 9.01 8.90
C ALA A 186 21.67 9.72 7.98
N ALA A 187 22.36 8.97 7.10
CA ALA A 187 23.26 9.55 6.11
C ALA A 187 22.46 10.22 4.98
N PRO A 188 22.56 11.56 4.78
CA PRO A 188 21.73 12.30 3.82
C PRO A 188 21.79 11.72 2.41
N ARG A 189 22.97 11.31 1.95
CA ARG A 189 23.15 10.70 0.61
C ARG A 189 22.38 9.41 0.44
N ARG A 190 22.44 8.48 1.42
CA ARG A 190 21.74 7.18 1.35
C ARG A 190 20.24 7.37 1.33
N ARG A 191 19.76 8.31 2.10
CA ARG A 191 18.35 8.67 2.15
C ARG A 191 17.87 9.23 0.82
N VAL A 192 18.57 10.21 0.24
CA VAL A 192 18.23 10.78 -1.08
C VAL A 192 18.21 9.70 -2.16
N VAL A 193 19.20 8.80 -2.17
CA VAL A 193 19.22 7.69 -3.12
C VAL A 193 18.01 6.78 -2.93
N PHE A 194 17.69 6.38 -1.70
CA PHE A 194 16.52 5.55 -1.40
C PHE A 194 15.22 6.22 -1.85
N GLU A 195 15.00 7.49 -1.49
CA GLU A 195 13.81 8.25 -1.88
C GLU A 195 13.69 8.39 -3.41
N ARG A 196 14.80 8.67 -4.10
CA ARG A 196 14.82 8.74 -5.58
C ARG A 196 14.53 7.40 -6.24
N CYS A 197 15.08 6.30 -5.73
CA CYS A 197 14.75 4.96 -6.21
C CYS A 197 13.26 4.65 -6.03
N CYS A 198 12.68 4.99 -4.88
CA CYS A 198 11.24 4.83 -4.62
C CYS A 198 10.39 5.67 -5.58
N GLY A 199 10.70 6.95 -5.75
CA GLY A 199 9.99 7.84 -6.67
C GLY A 199 10.08 7.36 -8.12
N GLY A 200 11.29 6.97 -8.56
CA GLY A 200 11.51 6.40 -9.90
C GLY A 200 10.73 5.11 -10.14
N ALA A 201 10.73 4.20 -9.16
CA ALA A 201 9.97 2.95 -9.25
C ALA A 201 8.46 3.18 -9.40
N LEU A 202 7.90 4.19 -8.71
CA LEU A 202 6.49 4.57 -8.86
C LEU A 202 6.18 5.12 -10.26
N LEU A 203 7.08 5.91 -10.84
CA LEU A 203 6.90 6.43 -12.20
C LEU A 203 6.96 5.30 -13.23
N VAL A 204 7.91 4.37 -13.11
CA VAL A 204 7.98 3.18 -13.97
C VAL A 204 6.72 2.34 -13.84
N LEU A 205 6.21 2.15 -12.60
CA LEU A 205 4.96 1.43 -12.37
C LEU A 205 3.78 2.15 -13.04
N ALA A 206 3.67 3.47 -12.89
CA ALA A 206 2.61 4.26 -13.51
C ALA A 206 2.61 4.14 -15.04
N THR A 207 3.79 4.20 -15.67
CA THR A 207 3.92 4.01 -17.14
C THR A 207 3.57 2.60 -17.58
N SER A 208 3.98 1.57 -16.82
CA SER A 208 3.60 0.18 -17.08
C SER A 208 2.10 -0.03 -17.06
N ILE A 209 1.42 0.53 -16.06
CA ILE A 209 -0.04 0.47 -15.93
C ILE A 209 -0.75 1.25 -17.05
N ALA A 210 -0.21 2.40 -17.47
CA ALA A 210 -0.79 3.18 -18.55
C ALA A 210 -0.71 2.49 -19.91
N ALA A 211 0.29 1.61 -20.11
CA ALA A 211 0.54 0.91 -21.37
C ALA A 211 -0.32 -0.37 -21.53
N THR A 212 -0.97 -0.87 -20.48
CA THR A 212 -1.91 -2.01 -20.52
C THR A 212 -3.35 -1.54 -20.69
#